data_b4133fcd17478c020c751d64da44bc02
#
_entry.id   b4133fcd17478c020c751d64da44bc02
#
_cell.length_a   1.000
_cell.length_b   1.000
_cell.length_c   1.000
_cell.angle_alpha   90.00
_cell.angle_beta   90.00
_cell.angle_gamma   90.00
#
_symmetry.space_group_name_H-M   'P 1'
#
loop_
_entity.id
_entity.type
_entity.pdbx_description
1 polymer ?
#
loop_
_entity_poly.entity_id
_entity_poly.type
_entity_poly.pdbx_seq_one_letter_code
_entity_poly.pdbx_strand_id
1 'polypeptide(L)' 'MDVTRSYTIVLEPAEEGGFVVTVPALPEVATCGDDEEEAIAMAREAIELVIEHRLARGEDIPAEQPPQLRVITVSIPAAA' A
#
# COMPACT_ATOMS: atom_id res chain seq x y z
N MET A 1 3.92 -11.36 24.13
CA MET A 1 2.75 -10.45 23.99
C MET A 1 2.80 -9.81 22.62
N ASP A 2 1.73 -9.92 21.86
CA ASP A 2 1.68 -9.34 20.52
C ASP A 2 1.35 -7.85 20.59
N VAL A 3 1.99 -7.10 19.72
CA VAL A 3 1.73 -5.68 19.54
C VAL A 3 1.10 -5.53 18.16
N THR A 4 -0.02 -4.83 18.09
CA THR A 4 -0.65 -4.57 16.81
C THR A 4 -0.32 -3.18 16.31
N ARG A 5 -0.19 -3.05 15.00
CA ARG A 5 -0.02 -1.77 14.33
C ARG A 5 -0.92 -1.71 13.13
N SER A 6 -1.36 -0.52 12.81
CA SER A 6 -2.22 -0.29 11.65
C SER A 6 -1.45 0.48 10.60
N TYR A 7 -1.59 0.07 9.36
CA TYR A 7 -0.96 0.75 8.23
C TYR A 7 -2.00 1.03 7.16
N THR A 8 -1.93 2.21 6.60
CA THR A 8 -2.73 2.55 5.43
C THR A 8 -2.17 1.84 4.22
N ILE A 9 -3.04 1.22 3.44
CA ILE A 9 -2.68 0.66 2.15
C ILE A 9 -3.41 1.43 1.06
N VAL A 10 -2.82 1.51 -0.11
CA VAL A 10 -3.41 2.18 -1.26
C VAL A 10 -3.69 1.13 -2.33
N LEU A 11 -4.94 1.02 -2.73
CA LEU A 11 -5.37 0.09 -3.78
C LEU A 11 -5.66 0.90 -5.04
N GLU A 12 -4.95 0.59 -6.11
CA GLU A 12 -5.17 1.26 -7.38
C GLU A 12 -5.63 0.24 -8.42
N PRO A 13 -6.73 0.50 -9.14
CA PRO A 13 -7.18 -0.42 -10.18
C PRO A 13 -6.10 -0.62 -11.23
N ALA A 14 -5.86 -1.86 -11.60
CA ALA A 14 -4.91 -2.20 -12.66
C ALA A 14 -5.65 -2.28 -14.00
N GLU A 15 -4.95 -1.96 -15.09
CA GLU A 15 -5.55 -1.99 -16.41
C GLU A 15 -6.10 -3.36 -16.80
N GLU A 16 -5.43 -4.41 -16.34
CA GLU A 16 -5.77 -5.78 -16.66
C GLU A 16 -6.83 -6.37 -15.72
N GLY A 17 -7.36 -5.56 -14.83
CA GLY A 17 -8.26 -6.00 -13.77
C GLY A 17 -7.51 -6.19 -12.46
N GLY A 18 -8.27 -6.25 -11.36
CA GLY A 18 -7.69 -6.35 -10.05
C GLY A 18 -7.10 -5.03 -9.55
N PHE A 19 -6.27 -5.14 -8.52
CA PHE A 19 -5.69 -3.99 -7.84
C PHE A 19 -4.21 -4.17 -7.59
N VAL A 20 -3.46 -3.08 -7.75
CA VAL A 20 -2.08 -2.99 -7.28
C VAL A 20 -2.13 -2.34 -5.90
N VAL A 21 -1.33 -2.85 -4.97
CA VAL A 21 -1.33 -2.35 -3.60
C VAL A 21 0.06 -1.84 -3.24
N THR A 22 0.08 -0.63 -2.66
CA THR A 22 1.29 -0.07 -2.07
C THR A 22 1.00 0.33 -0.63
N VAL A 23 2.05 0.50 0.16
CA VAL A 23 1.95 0.88 1.57
C VAL A 23 2.85 2.09 1.80
N PRO A 24 2.28 3.27 2.02
CA PRO A 24 3.11 4.49 2.17
C PRO A 24 4.19 4.40 3.24
N ALA A 25 3.90 3.79 4.38
CA ALA A 25 4.88 3.65 5.46
C ALA A 25 5.94 2.58 5.20
N LEU A 26 5.69 1.67 4.26
CA LEU A 26 6.58 0.57 3.94
C LEU A 26 6.78 0.52 2.41
N PRO A 27 7.64 1.40 1.88
CA PRO A 27 7.78 1.53 0.42
C PRO A 27 8.29 0.28 -0.29
N GLU A 28 8.88 -0.65 0.43
CA GLU A 28 9.31 -1.92 -0.15
C GLU A 28 8.15 -2.87 -0.44
N VAL A 29 6.95 -2.59 0.08
CA VAL A 29 5.78 -3.42 -0.20
C VAL A 29 5.13 -3.00 -1.50
N ALA A 30 5.03 -3.93 -2.44
CA ALA A 30 4.25 -3.77 -3.67
C ALA A 30 3.66 -5.14 -3.99
N THR A 31 2.34 -5.22 -4.05
CA THR A 31 1.67 -6.48 -4.32
C THR A 31 0.40 -6.23 -5.12
N CYS A 32 -0.36 -7.26 -5.40
CA CYS A 32 -1.58 -7.14 -6.17
C CYS A 32 -2.56 -8.24 -5.80
N GLY A 33 -3.80 -8.08 -6.22
CA GLY A 33 -4.84 -9.09 -6.06
C GLY A 33 -5.88 -8.94 -7.16
N ASP A 34 -6.61 -9.99 -7.43
CA ASP A 34 -7.62 -10.00 -8.49
C ASP A 34 -8.88 -9.20 -8.11
N ASP A 35 -9.13 -9.06 -6.82
CA ASP A 35 -10.21 -8.24 -6.30
C ASP A 35 -9.73 -7.55 -5.03
N GLU A 36 -10.58 -6.73 -4.44
CA GLU A 36 -10.21 -5.97 -3.26
C GLU A 36 -9.88 -6.87 -2.07
N GLU A 37 -10.68 -7.90 -1.86
CA GLU A 37 -10.47 -8.82 -0.74
C GLU A 37 -9.12 -9.53 -0.83
N GLU A 38 -8.79 -10.04 -2.03
CA GLU A 38 -7.51 -10.69 -2.26
C GLU A 38 -6.36 -9.70 -2.12
N ALA A 39 -6.52 -8.49 -2.67
CA ALA A 39 -5.50 -7.46 -2.57
C ALA A 39 -5.18 -7.12 -1.12
N ILE A 40 -6.20 -7.00 -0.28
CA ILE A 40 -6.01 -6.74 1.15
C ILE A 40 -5.29 -7.90 1.83
N ALA A 41 -5.67 -9.14 1.51
CA ALA A 41 -5.02 -10.31 2.08
C ALA A 41 -3.55 -10.38 1.68
N MET A 42 -3.24 -10.10 0.42
CA MET A 42 -1.86 -10.09 -0.08
C MET A 42 -1.04 -8.97 0.57
N ALA A 43 -1.66 -7.81 0.77
CA ALA A 43 -1.00 -6.70 1.44
C ALA A 43 -0.64 -7.05 2.89
N ARG A 44 -1.57 -7.67 3.61
CA ARG A 44 -1.32 -8.09 4.99
C ARG A 44 -0.14 -9.04 5.07
N GLU A 45 -0.12 -10.04 4.21
CA GLU A 45 0.98 -11.01 4.17
C GLU A 45 2.31 -10.34 3.85
N ALA A 46 2.33 -9.44 2.87
CA ALA A 46 3.54 -8.74 2.49
C ALA A 46 4.05 -7.82 3.61
N ILE A 47 3.15 -7.12 4.29
CA ILE A 47 3.52 -6.25 5.43
C ILE A 47 4.11 -7.09 6.56
N GLU A 48 3.47 -8.19 6.90
CA GLU A 48 3.98 -9.07 7.96
C GLU A 48 5.38 -9.57 7.64
N LEU A 49 5.62 -9.94 6.40
CA LEU A 49 6.92 -10.43 5.96
C LEU A 49 8.00 -9.34 6.03
N VAL A 50 7.68 -8.13 5.60
CA VAL A 50 8.62 -7.00 5.64
C VAL A 50 8.96 -6.65 7.09
N ILE A 51 7.96 -6.61 7.96
CA ILE A 51 8.19 -6.33 9.37
C ILE A 51 9.08 -7.40 10.00
N GLU A 52 8.81 -8.66 9.72
CA GLU A 52 9.63 -9.76 10.21
C GLU A 52 11.09 -9.62 9.76
N HIS A 53 11.31 -9.26 8.50
CA HIS A 53 12.64 -9.03 7.97
C HIS A 53 13.36 -7.87 8.66
N ARG A 54 12.65 -6.77 8.90
CA ARG A 54 13.23 -5.61 9.58
C ARG A 54 13.63 -5.96 11.01
N LEU A 55 12.75 -6.65 11.72
CA LEU A 55 13.04 -7.07 13.09
C LEU A 55 14.24 -8.01 13.15
N ALA A 56 14.33 -8.93 12.19
CA ALA A 56 15.46 -9.87 12.15
C ALA A 56 16.80 -9.17 11.94
N ARG A 57 16.79 -8.00 11.29
CA ARG A 57 17.99 -7.20 11.07
C ARG A 57 18.21 -6.13 12.15
N GLY A 58 17.37 -6.10 13.17
CA GLY A 58 17.47 -5.10 14.23
C GLY A 58 17.02 -3.72 13.81
N GLU A 59 16.27 -3.61 12.74
CA GLU A 59 15.76 -2.33 12.25
C GLU A 59 14.46 -1.96 12.94
N ASP A 60 14.20 -0.67 13.07
CA ASP A 60 12.96 -0.19 13.64
C ASP A 60 11.80 -0.41 12.67
N ILE A 61 10.61 -0.63 13.23
CA ILE A 61 9.38 -0.71 12.46
C ILE A 61 8.88 0.71 12.23
N PRO A 62 8.66 1.14 10.98
CA PRO A 62 8.19 2.50 10.72
C PRO A 62 6.83 2.78 11.34
N ALA A 63 6.60 4.03 11.71
CA ALA A 63 5.29 4.49 12.12
C ALA A 63 4.37 4.60 10.92
N GLU A 64 3.07 4.60 11.18
CA GLU A 64 2.07 4.83 10.15
C GLU A 64 2.27 6.18 9.48
N GLN A 65 2.14 6.22 8.16
CA GLN A 65 2.24 7.45 7.38
C GLN A 65 1.09 7.50 6.38
N PRO A 66 -0.10 7.93 6.84
CA PRO A 66 -1.24 7.99 5.93
C PRO A 66 -1.02 9.04 4.85
N PRO A 67 -1.29 8.73 3.58
CA PRO A 67 -1.12 9.69 2.51
C PRO A 67 -2.19 10.76 2.56
N GLN A 68 -1.87 11.94 2.02
CA GLN A 68 -2.85 12.97 1.81
C GLN A 68 -3.33 12.87 0.36
N LEU A 69 -4.64 12.82 0.19
CA LEU A 69 -5.25 12.73 -1.13
C LEU A 69 -5.91 14.07 -1.45
N ARG A 70 -5.65 14.59 -2.63
CA ARG A 70 -6.21 15.87 -3.07
C ARG A 70 -6.70 15.71 -4.50
N VAL A 71 -7.77 16.43 -4.81
CA VAL A 71 -8.30 16.51 -6.17
C VAL A 71 -8.02 17.92 -6.66
N ILE A 72 -7.42 18.03 -7.83
CA ILE A 72 -7.21 19.32 -8.46
C ILE A 72 -7.96 19.33 -9.78
N THR A 73 -8.37 20.52 -10.18
CA THR A 73 -9.04 20.72 -11.48
C THR A 73 -8.07 21.44 -12.39
N VAL A 74 -7.93 20.93 -13.60
CA VAL A 74 -7.06 21.53 -14.59
C VAL A 74 -7.87 21.85 -15.85
N SER A 75 -7.42 22.86 -16.59
CA SER A 75 -8.00 23.19 -17.89
C SER A 75 -7.25 22.43 -18.96
N ILE A 76 -7.98 21.75 -19.81
CA ILE A 76 -7.41 21.00 -20.93
C ILE A 76 -7.83 21.74 -22.21
N PRO A 77 -6.87 22.09 -23.07
CA PRO A 77 -7.22 22.75 -24.33
C PRO A 77 -8.16 21.88 -25.16
N ALA A 78 -9.18 22.48 -25.73
CA ALA A 78 -10.09 21.76 -26.61
C ALA A 78 -9.32 21.29 -27.84
N ALA A 79 -9.58 20.05 -28.25
CA ALA A 79 -8.99 19.53 -29.48
C ALA A 79 -9.54 20.31 -30.68
N ALA A 80 -8.65 20.69 -31.58
CA ALA A 80 -9.04 21.41 -32.81
C ALA A 80 -9.70 20.45 -33.80
#